data_70bbf63f0ae0402641c0d63ecae4ec1a
#
_entry.id   70bbf63f0ae0402641c0d63ecae4ec1a
#
_cell.length_a   1.000
_cell.length_b   1.000
_cell.length_c   1.000
_cell.angle_alpha   90.00
_cell.angle_beta   90.00
_cell.angle_gamma   90.00
#
_symmetry.space_group_name_H-M   'P 1'
#
loop_
_entity.id
_entity.type
_entity.pdbx_description
1 polymer ?
#
loop_
_entity_poly.entity_id
_entity_poly.type
_entity_poly.pdbx_seq_one_letter_code
_entity_poly.pdbx_strand_id
1 'polypeptide(L)'
;MKKQLSFGNKLLFQVLSTTIIVFGITMFFVTKYSYETSQSDAKKYIEELASKYATEIQSDVDESITISRLLSAKFEAALKTGYPLNEDEVINYASSILHNNSFIVGVWFKVKEKELFFKANMKEAGKGSYDKTGQFNPYITKSGSNIKITPGSPYGEDLEWIKGPMDSKNTYITKPYLYPVEGVEVLMSTVAIPMYHNGEFIGSIGIDITLNTFSKMASSIKVYDNGYSFIVDHFGRILGHPQLKLLNKDLLEVTNNNSDYKVMLQHTKDAKNYMFFKDSLRDGLTSLYFSKFFKIKEIGDNWSFVISAPVDEYLENAIFIRNFSIATGLFGLFIIAGMIIFSVKKLNYNLAEISSGLNEFFEYLNTKTGNPKQIELKTQDEFGVMATSINKNVYNIQKLIEEDNNLIEDVKILANNVSNGYLDKKIENLHQLNL
;
A
#
# COMPACT_ATOMS: atom_id res chain seq x y z
N MET A 1 -42.80 -8.72 39.00
CA MET A 1 -43.44 -8.09 37.84
C MET A 1 -42.35 -7.69 36.82
N LYS A 2 -42.30 -8.29 35.65
CA LYS A 2 -41.40 -7.83 34.54
C LYS A 2 -41.91 -6.44 34.10
N LYS A 3 -41.11 -5.40 34.32
CA LYS A 3 -41.41 -4.05 33.78
C LYS A 3 -41.56 -4.17 32.26
N GLN A 4 -42.79 -4.09 31.78
CA GLN A 4 -43.00 -4.02 30.32
C GLN A 4 -42.42 -2.72 29.80
N LEU A 5 -41.52 -2.83 28.81
CA LEU A 5 -40.94 -1.68 28.13
C LEU A 5 -42.11 -0.90 27.46
N SER A 6 -42.08 0.44 27.59
CA SER A 6 -43.02 1.32 26.88
C SER A 6 -42.90 1.10 25.35
N PHE A 7 -43.96 1.36 24.62
CA PHE A 7 -43.96 1.29 23.15
C PHE A 7 -42.82 2.03 22.50
N GLY A 8 -42.53 3.23 22.98
CA GLY A 8 -41.40 4.03 22.48
C GLY A 8 -40.05 3.39 22.71
N ASN A 9 -39.84 2.75 23.86
CA ASN A 9 -38.57 2.04 24.12
C ASN A 9 -38.42 0.76 23.27
N LYS A 10 -39.51 0.07 22.96
CA LYS A 10 -39.49 -1.08 22.04
C LYS A 10 -39.12 -0.61 20.61
N LEU A 11 -39.73 0.48 20.14
CA LEU A 11 -39.46 1.08 18.81
C LEU A 11 -37.99 1.52 18.73
N LEU A 12 -37.49 2.24 19.74
CA LEU A 12 -36.09 2.66 19.83
C LEU A 12 -35.15 1.46 19.71
N PHE A 13 -35.40 0.41 20.50
CA PHE A 13 -34.56 -0.79 20.48
C PHE A 13 -34.57 -1.49 19.12
N GLN A 14 -35.73 -1.66 18.49
CA GLN A 14 -35.85 -2.29 17.18
C GLN A 14 -35.12 -1.50 16.09
N VAL A 15 -35.35 -0.21 15.98
CA VAL A 15 -34.71 0.61 14.94
C VAL A 15 -33.20 0.69 15.15
N LEU A 16 -32.74 0.96 16.38
CA LEU A 16 -31.30 1.02 16.68
C LEU A 16 -30.59 -0.31 16.43
N SER A 17 -31.17 -1.44 16.89
CA SER A 17 -30.56 -2.74 16.67
C SER A 17 -30.45 -3.09 15.18
N THR A 18 -31.49 -2.85 14.41
CA THR A 18 -31.49 -3.07 12.96
C THR A 18 -30.44 -2.19 12.28
N THR A 19 -30.38 -0.91 12.63
CA THR A 19 -29.40 0.03 12.06
C THR A 19 -27.96 -0.39 12.40
N ILE A 20 -27.68 -0.81 13.63
CA ILE A 20 -26.37 -1.29 14.06
C ILE A 20 -25.96 -2.54 13.28
N ILE A 21 -26.89 -3.49 13.08
CA ILE A 21 -26.61 -4.71 12.32
C ILE A 21 -26.30 -4.39 10.87
N VAL A 22 -27.13 -3.59 10.20
CA VAL A 22 -26.91 -3.19 8.79
C VAL A 22 -25.60 -2.44 8.65
N PHE A 23 -25.35 -1.47 9.53
CA PHE A 23 -24.10 -0.72 9.53
C PHE A 23 -22.88 -1.63 9.76
N GLY A 24 -22.94 -2.54 10.72
CA GLY A 24 -21.86 -3.49 11.00
C GLY A 24 -21.53 -4.40 9.82
N ILE A 25 -22.57 -4.90 9.12
CA ILE A 25 -22.39 -5.72 7.92
C ILE A 25 -21.76 -4.91 6.80
N THR A 26 -22.28 -3.71 6.53
CA THR A 26 -21.74 -2.80 5.49
C THR A 26 -20.26 -2.48 5.78
N MET A 27 -19.97 -2.12 7.01
CA MET A 27 -18.64 -1.79 7.48
C MET A 27 -17.65 -2.95 7.31
N PHE A 28 -18.09 -4.17 7.64
CA PHE A 28 -17.28 -5.38 7.45
C PHE A 28 -16.90 -5.57 5.98
N PHE A 29 -17.88 -5.48 5.06
CA PHE A 29 -17.61 -5.66 3.64
C PHE A 29 -16.74 -4.54 3.05
N VAL A 30 -17.00 -3.27 3.39
CA VAL A 30 -16.19 -2.13 2.93
C VAL A 30 -14.74 -2.27 3.40
N THR A 31 -14.53 -2.59 4.68
CA THR A 31 -13.18 -2.75 5.25
C THR A 31 -12.46 -3.92 4.59
N LYS A 32 -13.12 -5.07 4.47
CA LYS A 32 -12.55 -6.26 3.83
C LYS A 32 -12.15 -5.98 2.38
N TYR A 33 -13.07 -5.40 1.61
CA TYR A 33 -12.82 -5.08 0.21
C TYR A 33 -11.68 -4.08 0.04
N SER A 34 -11.65 -3.01 0.84
CA SER A 34 -10.58 -2.01 0.80
C SER A 34 -9.22 -2.62 1.15
N TYR A 35 -9.17 -3.50 2.15
CA TYR A 35 -7.94 -4.20 2.53
C TYR A 35 -7.43 -5.13 1.42
N GLU A 36 -8.31 -5.98 0.87
CA GLU A 36 -7.98 -6.91 -0.22
C GLU A 36 -7.52 -6.16 -1.49
N THR A 37 -8.19 -5.06 -1.82
CA THR A 37 -7.82 -4.21 -2.97
C THR A 37 -6.45 -3.57 -2.76
N SER A 38 -6.21 -2.92 -1.61
CA SER A 38 -4.91 -2.32 -1.31
C SER A 38 -3.77 -3.35 -1.35
N GLN A 39 -3.99 -4.55 -0.83
CA GLN A 39 -3.01 -5.62 -0.88
C GLN A 39 -2.77 -6.13 -2.31
N SER A 40 -3.82 -6.28 -3.12
CA SER A 40 -3.71 -6.69 -4.51
C SER A 40 -2.97 -5.66 -5.35
N ASP A 41 -3.27 -4.38 -5.15
CA ASP A 41 -2.63 -3.28 -5.87
C ASP A 41 -1.15 -3.15 -5.48
N ALA A 42 -0.83 -3.30 -4.19
CA ALA A 42 0.55 -3.33 -3.72
C ALA A 42 1.35 -4.46 -4.35
N LYS A 43 0.79 -5.69 -4.42
CA LYS A 43 1.43 -6.83 -5.08
C LYS A 43 1.73 -6.52 -6.55
N LYS A 44 0.76 -6.05 -7.32
CA LYS A 44 0.93 -5.68 -8.73
C LYS A 44 1.99 -4.59 -8.90
N TYR A 45 1.91 -3.54 -8.07
CA TYR A 45 2.85 -2.43 -8.12
C TYR A 45 4.30 -2.89 -7.92
N ILE A 46 4.58 -3.69 -6.87
CA ILE A 46 5.96 -4.16 -6.62
C ILE A 46 6.42 -5.19 -7.65
N GLU A 47 5.51 -6.01 -8.22
CA GLU A 47 5.83 -6.93 -9.32
C GLU A 47 6.23 -6.18 -10.59
N GLU A 48 5.47 -5.17 -10.98
CA GLU A 48 5.76 -4.33 -12.15
C GLU A 48 7.05 -3.55 -11.96
N LEU A 49 7.22 -2.95 -10.78
CA LEU A 49 8.41 -2.18 -10.42
C LEU A 49 9.65 -3.07 -10.43
N ALA A 50 9.59 -4.25 -9.80
CA ALA A 50 10.69 -5.21 -9.78
C ALA A 50 11.02 -5.73 -11.18
N SER A 51 10.02 -6.00 -12.00
CA SER A 51 10.21 -6.47 -13.38
C SER A 51 10.89 -5.41 -14.26
N LYS A 52 10.48 -4.15 -14.12
CA LYS A 52 11.09 -3.02 -14.82
C LYS A 52 12.58 -2.92 -14.50
N TYR A 53 12.92 -2.81 -13.22
CA TYR A 53 14.30 -2.57 -12.80
C TYR A 53 15.20 -3.81 -12.92
N ALA A 54 14.65 -5.01 -12.74
CA ALA A 54 15.38 -6.24 -13.06
C ALA A 54 15.79 -6.28 -14.53
N THR A 55 14.88 -5.88 -15.45
CA THR A 55 15.19 -5.80 -16.88
C THR A 55 16.21 -4.72 -17.21
N GLU A 56 16.14 -3.57 -16.54
CA GLU A 56 17.09 -2.47 -16.72
C GLU A 56 18.50 -2.91 -16.30
N ILE A 57 18.64 -3.48 -15.09
CA ILE A 57 19.93 -4.00 -14.60
C ILE A 57 20.46 -5.12 -15.48
N GLN A 58 19.59 -6.05 -15.90
CA GLN A 58 19.95 -7.10 -16.83
C GLN A 58 20.51 -6.51 -18.13
N SER A 59 19.83 -5.50 -18.68
CA SER A 59 20.27 -4.84 -19.92
C SER A 59 21.64 -4.18 -19.77
N ASP A 60 21.88 -3.49 -18.67
CA ASP A 60 23.17 -2.81 -18.40
C ASP A 60 24.33 -3.82 -18.27
N VAL A 61 24.08 -4.95 -17.58
CA VAL A 61 25.08 -6.02 -17.46
C VAL A 61 25.32 -6.72 -18.81
N ASP A 62 24.24 -7.09 -19.53
CA ASP A 62 24.33 -7.74 -20.84
C ASP A 62 25.03 -6.83 -21.88
N GLU A 63 24.75 -5.49 -21.85
CA GLU A 63 25.45 -4.50 -22.68
C GLU A 63 26.95 -4.47 -22.34
N SER A 64 27.29 -4.44 -21.05
CA SER A 64 28.66 -4.48 -20.57
C SER A 64 29.42 -5.72 -21.07
N ILE A 65 28.77 -6.87 -21.06
CA ILE A 65 29.32 -8.13 -21.61
C ILE A 65 29.54 -7.99 -23.13
N THR A 66 28.56 -7.45 -23.84
CA THR A 66 28.63 -7.26 -25.31
C THR A 66 29.79 -6.34 -25.70
N ILE A 67 29.95 -5.22 -25.00
CA ILE A 67 31.05 -4.27 -25.21
C ILE A 67 32.41 -4.97 -24.99
N SER A 68 32.55 -5.72 -23.89
CA SER A 68 33.79 -6.45 -23.59
C SER A 68 34.11 -7.50 -24.66
N ARG A 69 33.10 -8.19 -25.18
CA ARG A 69 33.24 -9.17 -26.25
C ARG A 69 33.67 -8.52 -27.58
N LEU A 70 33.11 -7.38 -27.94
CA LEU A 70 33.53 -6.64 -29.13
C LEU A 70 34.98 -6.18 -29.03
N LEU A 71 35.41 -5.78 -27.83
CA LEU A 71 36.79 -5.41 -27.56
C LEU A 71 37.71 -6.64 -27.68
N SER A 72 37.34 -7.79 -27.11
CA SER A 72 38.08 -9.06 -27.23
C SER A 72 38.23 -9.47 -28.71
N ALA A 73 37.13 -9.43 -29.47
CA ALA A 73 37.14 -9.77 -30.90
C ALA A 73 38.09 -8.89 -31.72
N LYS A 74 38.26 -7.59 -31.36
CA LYS A 74 39.22 -6.69 -32.01
C LYS A 74 40.67 -7.17 -31.80
N PHE A 75 41.02 -7.61 -30.60
CA PHE A 75 42.37 -8.15 -30.30
C PHE A 75 42.61 -9.48 -31.03
N GLU A 76 41.66 -10.40 -31.01
CA GLU A 76 41.77 -11.69 -31.71
C GLU A 76 41.88 -11.49 -33.22
N ALA A 77 41.11 -10.54 -33.79
CA ALA A 77 41.17 -10.23 -35.21
C ALA A 77 42.56 -9.67 -35.61
N ALA A 78 43.17 -8.85 -34.77
CA ALA A 78 44.52 -8.33 -35.00
C ALA A 78 45.56 -9.44 -35.15
N LEU A 79 45.50 -10.46 -34.28
CA LEU A 79 46.41 -11.63 -34.39
C LEU A 79 46.11 -12.48 -35.61
N LYS A 80 44.85 -12.67 -35.95
CA LYS A 80 44.44 -13.50 -37.10
C LYS A 80 44.77 -12.85 -38.44
N THR A 81 44.69 -11.54 -38.54
CA THR A 81 44.91 -10.79 -39.80
C THR A 81 46.36 -10.31 -39.95
N GLY A 82 47.11 -10.29 -38.84
CA GLY A 82 48.45 -9.65 -38.77
C GLY A 82 48.40 -8.11 -38.81
N TYR A 83 47.22 -7.50 -38.69
CA TYR A 83 47.08 -6.04 -38.62
C TYR A 83 47.46 -5.57 -37.22
N PRO A 84 48.52 -4.67 -37.08
CA PRO A 84 48.98 -4.25 -35.76
C PRO A 84 47.92 -3.36 -35.08
N LEU A 85 47.74 -3.57 -33.78
CA LEU A 85 46.95 -2.65 -32.93
C LEU A 85 47.82 -1.41 -32.64
N ASN A 86 47.15 -0.28 -32.56
CA ASN A 86 47.72 0.99 -32.12
C ASN A 86 47.36 1.27 -30.65
N GLU A 87 48.28 1.65 -29.79
CA GLU A 87 48.04 1.94 -28.37
C GLU A 87 47.03 3.05 -28.16
N ASP A 88 47.17 4.15 -28.93
CA ASP A 88 46.23 5.28 -28.85
C ASP A 88 44.83 4.89 -29.28
N GLU A 89 44.69 4.03 -30.31
CA GLU A 89 43.37 3.52 -30.72
C GLU A 89 42.70 2.69 -29.59
N VAL A 90 43.46 1.83 -28.91
CA VAL A 90 42.93 1.04 -27.81
C VAL A 90 42.50 1.92 -26.64
N ILE A 91 43.32 2.92 -26.28
CA ILE A 91 42.98 3.88 -25.23
C ILE A 91 41.74 4.71 -25.58
N ASN A 92 41.70 5.23 -26.82
CA ASN A 92 40.58 6.06 -27.28
C ASN A 92 39.29 5.26 -27.35
N TYR A 93 39.35 3.98 -27.77
CA TYR A 93 38.18 3.10 -27.83
C TYR A 93 37.68 2.80 -26.42
N ALA A 94 38.55 2.41 -25.48
CA ALA A 94 38.18 2.15 -24.09
C ALA A 94 37.66 3.42 -23.39
N SER A 95 38.26 4.58 -23.67
CA SER A 95 37.80 5.88 -23.17
C SER A 95 36.39 6.22 -23.68
N SER A 96 36.11 5.93 -24.95
CA SER A 96 34.79 6.13 -25.55
C SER A 96 33.75 5.23 -24.90
N ILE A 97 34.09 3.98 -24.59
CA ILE A 97 33.23 3.06 -23.82
C ILE A 97 32.84 3.70 -22.48
N LEU A 98 33.83 4.17 -21.72
CA LEU A 98 33.62 4.78 -20.41
C LEU A 98 32.83 6.09 -20.48
N HIS A 99 32.99 6.90 -21.54
CA HIS A 99 32.22 8.12 -21.72
C HIS A 99 30.73 7.85 -22.00
N ASN A 100 30.47 6.85 -22.85
CA ASN A 100 29.12 6.56 -23.33
C ASN A 100 28.34 5.60 -22.42
N ASN A 101 28.99 5.01 -21.41
CA ASN A 101 28.35 4.09 -20.48
C ASN A 101 28.56 4.54 -19.03
N SER A 102 27.44 4.80 -18.33
CA SER A 102 27.47 5.23 -16.93
C SER A 102 27.63 4.07 -15.94
N PHE A 103 27.38 2.85 -16.39
CA PHE A 103 27.44 1.63 -15.57
C PHE A 103 28.86 1.11 -15.41
N ILE A 104 29.70 1.27 -16.45
CA ILE A 104 31.09 0.83 -16.48
C ILE A 104 31.98 1.91 -15.86
N VAL A 105 32.88 1.50 -14.98
CA VAL A 105 33.82 2.40 -14.27
C VAL A 105 35.29 2.14 -14.61
N GLY A 106 35.61 0.99 -15.18
CA GLY A 106 36.96 0.62 -15.58
C GLY A 106 36.98 -0.30 -16.79
N VAL A 107 37.99 -0.16 -17.62
CA VAL A 107 38.28 -1.05 -18.75
C VAL A 107 39.75 -1.42 -18.69
N TRP A 108 40.05 -2.69 -18.87
CA TRP A 108 41.41 -3.22 -18.90
C TRP A 108 41.53 -4.41 -19.85
N PHE A 109 42.73 -4.72 -20.25
CA PHE A 109 43.07 -5.97 -20.90
C PHE A 109 44.42 -6.51 -20.36
N LYS A 110 44.58 -7.84 -20.34
CA LYS A 110 45.76 -8.50 -19.88
C LYS A 110 46.06 -9.70 -20.76
N VAL A 111 47.32 -9.80 -21.18
CA VAL A 111 47.82 -10.88 -22.03
C VAL A 111 48.85 -11.70 -21.31
N LYS A 112 48.83 -13.00 -21.58
CA LYS A 112 49.78 -14.00 -20.98
C LYS A 112 51.17 -13.79 -21.51
N GLU A 113 51.32 -13.69 -22.83
CA GLU A 113 52.63 -13.49 -23.46
C GLU A 113 52.99 -12.01 -23.53
N LYS A 114 54.17 -11.69 -23.00
CA LYS A 114 54.71 -10.35 -23.12
C LYS A 114 54.93 -9.98 -24.60
N GLU A 115 54.66 -8.73 -24.90
CA GLU A 115 54.84 -8.17 -26.28
C GLU A 115 54.02 -8.82 -27.39
N LEU A 116 52.98 -9.62 -27.03
CA LEU A 116 52.10 -10.24 -28.02
C LEU A 116 51.43 -9.22 -29.00
N PHE A 117 51.03 -8.09 -28.47
CA PHE A 117 50.41 -7.04 -29.25
C PHE A 117 51.27 -5.75 -29.36
N PHE A 118 52.01 -5.45 -28.29
CA PHE A 118 52.78 -4.20 -28.15
C PHE A 118 54.15 -4.49 -27.60
N LYS A 119 55.18 -3.80 -28.13
CA LYS A 119 56.54 -3.90 -27.62
C LYS A 119 56.66 -3.26 -26.25
N ALA A 120 57.50 -3.85 -25.38
CA ALA A 120 57.76 -3.26 -24.07
C ALA A 120 58.48 -1.91 -24.19
N ASN A 121 58.03 -0.96 -23.37
CA ASN A 121 58.66 0.36 -23.27
C ASN A 121 59.20 0.57 -21.83
N MET A 122 60.43 0.15 -21.59
CA MET A 122 61.08 0.25 -20.30
C MET A 122 61.28 1.71 -19.81
N LYS A 123 61.27 2.69 -20.70
CA LYS A 123 61.38 4.12 -20.32
C LYS A 123 60.12 4.62 -19.62
N GLU A 124 59.00 4.07 -19.96
CA GLU A 124 57.70 4.42 -19.41
C GLU A 124 57.21 3.39 -18.33
N ALA A 125 58.02 2.43 -17.95
CA ALA A 125 57.67 1.41 -16.98
C ALA A 125 57.14 1.99 -15.66
N GLY A 126 55.94 1.54 -15.26
CA GLY A 126 55.23 2.01 -14.07
C GLY A 126 54.51 3.36 -14.23
N LYS A 127 54.36 3.87 -15.47
CA LYS A 127 53.71 5.16 -15.76
C LYS A 127 52.64 5.02 -16.84
N GLY A 128 51.57 5.79 -16.71
CA GLY A 128 50.51 5.87 -17.71
C GLY A 128 49.95 4.50 -18.10
N SER A 129 50.17 4.10 -19.34
CA SER A 129 49.68 2.85 -19.92
C SER A 129 50.59 1.63 -19.72
N TYR A 130 51.74 1.79 -19.06
CA TYR A 130 52.76 0.74 -18.96
C TYR A 130 52.92 0.24 -17.53
N ASP A 131 52.82 -1.08 -17.33
CA ASP A 131 53.10 -1.68 -16.05
C ASP A 131 54.56 -1.61 -15.63
N LYS A 132 54.90 -2.12 -14.42
CA LYS A 132 56.28 -2.12 -13.89
C LYS A 132 57.29 -2.89 -14.75
N THR A 133 56.82 -3.74 -15.65
CA THR A 133 57.68 -4.49 -16.59
C THR A 133 57.86 -3.79 -17.93
N GLY A 134 57.28 -2.58 -18.09
CA GLY A 134 57.28 -1.85 -19.34
C GLY A 134 56.29 -2.38 -20.39
N GLN A 135 55.48 -3.35 -20.03
CA GLN A 135 54.44 -3.90 -20.91
C GLN A 135 53.28 -2.92 -20.99
N PHE A 136 52.77 -2.69 -22.21
CA PHE A 136 51.54 -1.94 -22.37
C PHE A 136 50.36 -2.68 -21.73
N ASN A 137 49.88 -2.15 -20.62
CA ASN A 137 48.88 -2.78 -19.74
C ASN A 137 48.13 -1.67 -19.00
N PRO A 138 47.33 -0.86 -19.72
CA PRO A 138 46.58 0.24 -19.12
C PRO A 138 45.39 -0.27 -18.29
N TYR A 139 45.17 0.42 -17.18
CA TYR A 139 43.89 0.43 -16.48
C TYR A 139 43.25 1.80 -16.72
N ILE A 140 42.16 1.80 -17.49
CA ILE A 140 41.49 3.00 -17.94
C ILE A 140 40.22 3.15 -17.10
N THR A 141 40.10 4.21 -16.32
CA THR A 141 39.01 4.41 -15.36
C THR A 141 38.32 5.74 -15.58
N LYS A 142 37.06 5.80 -15.15
CA LYS A 142 36.23 7.00 -15.14
C LYS A 142 36.22 7.60 -13.72
N SER A 143 36.73 8.83 -13.58
CA SER A 143 36.69 9.61 -12.35
C SER A 143 35.87 10.89 -12.58
N GLY A 144 34.59 10.86 -12.20
CA GLY A 144 33.64 11.90 -12.55
C GLY A 144 33.40 11.98 -14.06
N SER A 145 33.69 13.11 -14.68
CA SER A 145 33.65 13.29 -16.14
C SER A 145 34.99 12.98 -16.82
N ASN A 146 36.06 12.77 -16.07
CA ASN A 146 37.40 12.61 -16.61
C ASN A 146 37.76 11.13 -16.76
N ILE A 147 38.50 10.83 -17.84
CA ILE A 147 39.14 9.52 -18.03
C ILE A 147 40.55 9.59 -17.48
N LYS A 148 40.94 8.59 -16.73
CA LYS A 148 42.27 8.45 -16.18
C LYS A 148 42.88 7.12 -16.61
N ILE A 149 44.15 7.16 -16.96
CA ILE A 149 44.91 6.00 -17.39
C ILE A 149 46.02 5.76 -16.37
N THR A 150 46.04 4.58 -15.79
CA THR A 150 47.01 4.17 -14.82
C THR A 150 47.64 2.82 -15.21
N PRO A 151 48.84 2.50 -14.75
CA PRO A 151 49.40 1.18 -14.94
C PRO A 151 48.52 0.09 -14.34
N GLY A 152 48.13 -0.90 -15.13
CA GLY A 152 47.47 -2.08 -14.62
C GLY A 152 48.37 -2.98 -13.80
N SER A 153 47.79 -3.86 -12.96
CA SER A 153 48.58 -4.92 -12.31
C SER A 153 49.15 -5.87 -13.35
N PRO A 154 50.36 -6.48 -13.09
CA PRO A 154 50.90 -7.50 -13.97
C PRO A 154 49.93 -8.68 -14.18
N TYR A 155 50.12 -9.42 -15.27
CA TYR A 155 49.42 -10.67 -15.51
C TYR A 155 49.70 -11.68 -14.40
N GLY A 156 48.68 -12.38 -13.93
CA GLY A 156 48.78 -13.48 -12.93
C GLY A 156 47.63 -14.46 -13.15
N GLU A 157 47.97 -15.76 -13.30
CA GLU A 157 46.97 -16.82 -13.58
C GLU A 157 46.05 -17.11 -12.38
N ASP A 158 46.45 -16.76 -11.17
CA ASP A 158 45.68 -16.91 -9.92
C ASP A 158 44.69 -15.78 -9.67
N LEU A 159 44.74 -14.70 -10.43
CA LEU A 159 43.80 -13.62 -10.33
C LEU A 159 42.43 -14.11 -10.82
N GLU A 160 41.36 -13.90 -10.02
CA GLU A 160 40.02 -14.44 -10.33
C GLU A 160 39.52 -13.99 -11.70
N TRP A 161 39.79 -12.74 -12.09
CA TRP A 161 39.40 -12.17 -13.41
C TRP A 161 40.25 -12.69 -14.58
N ILE A 162 41.29 -13.50 -14.33
CA ILE A 162 42.05 -14.26 -15.33
C ILE A 162 41.70 -15.74 -15.25
N LYS A 163 41.75 -16.32 -14.05
CA LYS A 163 41.45 -17.73 -13.81
C LYS A 163 40.03 -18.12 -14.17
N GLY A 164 39.04 -17.29 -13.78
CA GLY A 164 37.65 -17.57 -14.01
C GLY A 164 37.31 -17.76 -15.51
N PRO A 165 37.58 -16.79 -16.40
CA PRO A 165 37.36 -16.96 -17.83
C PRO A 165 38.26 -18.00 -18.47
N MET A 166 39.49 -18.24 -17.98
CA MET A 166 40.40 -19.28 -18.46
C MET A 166 39.81 -20.68 -18.20
N ASP A 167 39.35 -20.95 -16.98
CA ASP A 167 38.83 -22.24 -16.55
C ASP A 167 37.46 -22.54 -17.15
N SER A 168 36.58 -21.54 -17.17
CA SER A 168 35.21 -21.66 -17.73
C SER A 168 35.19 -21.67 -19.26
N LYS A 169 36.22 -21.15 -19.89
CA LYS A 169 36.32 -20.89 -21.34
C LYS A 169 35.20 -19.99 -21.87
N ASN A 170 34.56 -19.25 -20.97
CA ASN A 170 33.42 -18.38 -21.26
C ASN A 170 33.57 -17.04 -20.55
N THR A 171 32.67 -16.11 -20.85
CA THR A 171 32.48 -14.91 -20.06
C THR A 171 32.31 -15.27 -18.59
N TYR A 172 32.98 -14.55 -17.72
CA TYR A 172 32.98 -14.78 -16.26
C TYR A 172 32.69 -13.48 -15.52
N ILE A 173 31.84 -13.51 -14.52
CA ILE A 173 31.65 -12.40 -13.59
C ILE A 173 32.28 -12.80 -12.25
N THR A 174 33.23 -12.00 -11.78
CA THR A 174 33.91 -12.26 -10.50
C THR A 174 32.95 -12.06 -9.32
N LYS A 175 33.22 -12.75 -8.21
CA LYS A 175 32.71 -12.30 -6.92
C LYS A 175 33.18 -10.88 -6.65
N PRO A 176 32.42 -10.08 -5.88
CA PRO A 176 32.89 -8.76 -5.49
C PRO A 176 34.19 -8.81 -4.69
N TYR A 177 35.14 -7.96 -5.07
CA TYR A 177 36.46 -7.86 -4.43
C TYR A 177 36.90 -6.40 -4.29
N LEU A 178 37.83 -6.15 -3.38
CA LEU A 178 38.47 -4.84 -3.23
C LEU A 178 39.64 -4.70 -4.20
N TYR A 179 39.67 -3.57 -4.92
CA TYR A 179 40.78 -3.24 -5.81
C TYR A 179 41.18 -1.79 -5.64
N PRO A 180 42.46 -1.46 -5.57
CA PRO A 180 42.93 -0.08 -5.43
C PRO A 180 42.81 0.66 -6.74
N VAL A 181 41.92 1.64 -6.76
CA VAL A 181 41.76 2.61 -7.85
C VAL A 181 42.27 3.94 -7.34
N GLU A 182 43.34 4.44 -7.93
CA GLU A 182 43.99 5.72 -7.52
C GLU A 182 44.37 5.78 -6.03
N GLY A 183 44.71 4.64 -5.46
CA GLY A 183 45.09 4.52 -4.02
C GLY A 183 43.91 4.43 -3.07
N VAL A 184 42.68 4.36 -3.59
CA VAL A 184 41.45 4.14 -2.80
C VAL A 184 40.96 2.73 -3.07
N GLU A 185 40.72 1.95 -2.02
CA GLU A 185 40.08 0.62 -2.13
C GLU A 185 38.63 0.76 -2.60
N VAL A 186 38.33 0.21 -3.79
CA VAL A 186 37.01 0.21 -4.40
C VAL A 186 36.47 -1.21 -4.45
N LEU A 187 35.28 -1.41 -3.93
CA LEU A 187 34.57 -2.68 -4.01
C LEU A 187 33.89 -2.80 -5.37
N MET A 188 34.28 -3.78 -6.17
CA MET A 188 33.83 -3.97 -7.54
C MET A 188 33.66 -5.43 -7.92
N SER A 189 32.95 -5.65 -9.01
CA SER A 189 32.84 -6.92 -9.72
C SER A 189 33.30 -6.72 -11.15
N THR A 190 33.99 -7.69 -11.72
CA THR A 190 34.52 -7.62 -13.08
C THR A 190 33.78 -8.57 -14.00
N VAL A 191 33.38 -8.09 -15.16
CA VAL A 191 33.02 -8.91 -16.32
C VAL A 191 34.29 -9.16 -17.11
N ALA A 192 34.78 -10.40 -17.12
CA ALA A 192 36.01 -10.81 -17.80
C ALA A 192 35.67 -11.75 -18.98
N ILE A 193 36.20 -11.39 -20.16
CA ILE A 193 36.05 -12.14 -21.41
C ILE A 193 37.38 -12.78 -21.76
N PRO A 194 37.43 -14.11 -21.98
CA PRO A 194 38.67 -14.75 -22.41
C PRO A 194 39.01 -14.40 -23.86
N MET A 195 40.27 -14.28 -24.16
CA MET A 195 40.82 -14.14 -25.52
C MET A 195 41.55 -15.44 -25.92
N TYR A 196 41.31 -15.86 -27.16
CA TYR A 196 41.94 -17.06 -27.73
C TYR A 196 42.66 -16.77 -29.04
N HIS A 197 43.79 -17.44 -29.24
CA HIS A 197 44.48 -17.49 -30.52
C HIS A 197 44.85 -18.97 -30.84
N ASN A 198 44.43 -19.44 -32.00
CA ASN A 198 44.62 -20.84 -32.43
C ASN A 198 44.13 -21.89 -31.39
N GLY A 199 43.07 -21.53 -30.62
CA GLY A 199 42.51 -22.41 -29.58
C GLY A 199 43.19 -22.32 -28.22
N GLU A 200 44.29 -21.59 -28.10
CA GLU A 200 44.98 -21.36 -26.82
C GLU A 200 44.52 -20.08 -26.15
N PHE A 201 44.39 -20.09 -24.84
CA PHE A 201 44.09 -18.93 -24.02
C PHE A 201 45.27 -17.95 -23.99
N ILE A 202 45.09 -16.75 -24.48
CA ILE A 202 46.12 -15.72 -24.58
C ILE A 202 45.96 -14.58 -23.56
N GLY A 203 44.81 -14.52 -22.86
CA GLY A 203 44.54 -13.48 -21.88
C GLY A 203 43.06 -13.17 -21.71
N SER A 204 42.78 -12.10 -21.05
CA SER A 204 41.39 -11.62 -20.81
C SER A 204 41.29 -10.11 -21.00
N ILE A 205 40.10 -9.68 -21.39
CA ILE A 205 39.65 -8.29 -21.35
C ILE A 205 38.57 -8.20 -20.30
N GLY A 206 38.58 -7.12 -19.51
CA GLY A 206 37.59 -6.90 -18.48
C GLY A 206 37.08 -5.48 -18.42
N ILE A 207 35.87 -5.40 -17.93
CA ILE A 207 35.26 -4.16 -17.49
C ILE A 207 34.82 -4.29 -16.04
N ASP A 208 34.97 -3.20 -15.31
CA ASP A 208 34.68 -3.16 -13.88
C ASP A 208 33.41 -2.38 -13.62
N ILE A 209 32.59 -2.91 -12.71
CA ILE A 209 31.35 -2.34 -12.22
C ILE A 209 31.45 -2.24 -10.71
N THR A 210 31.35 -1.03 -10.15
CA THR A 210 31.42 -0.90 -8.70
C THR A 210 30.10 -1.29 -8.04
N LEU A 211 30.17 -1.87 -6.84
CA LEU A 211 28.96 -2.16 -6.06
C LEU A 211 28.22 -0.88 -5.68
N ASN A 212 28.92 0.26 -5.63
CA ASN A 212 28.28 1.56 -5.44
C ASN A 212 27.35 1.92 -6.61
N THR A 213 27.66 1.50 -7.84
CA THR A 213 26.76 1.67 -9.00
C THR A 213 25.47 0.90 -8.79
N PHE A 214 25.56 -0.39 -8.44
CA PHE A 214 24.37 -1.20 -8.10
C PHE A 214 23.59 -0.62 -6.92
N SER A 215 24.28 -0.09 -5.90
CA SER A 215 23.62 0.53 -4.74
C SER A 215 22.90 1.83 -5.09
N LYS A 216 23.48 2.65 -5.96
CA LYS A 216 22.82 3.88 -6.46
C LYS A 216 21.56 3.53 -7.24
N MET A 217 21.62 2.51 -8.11
CA MET A 217 20.44 2.03 -8.83
C MET A 217 19.36 1.57 -7.85
N ALA A 218 19.70 0.68 -6.91
CA ALA A 218 18.75 0.20 -5.90
C ALA A 218 18.18 1.35 -5.04
N SER A 219 19.00 2.34 -4.67
CA SER A 219 18.57 3.46 -3.82
C SER A 219 17.75 4.53 -4.55
N SER A 220 17.87 4.61 -5.89
CA SER A 220 17.10 5.58 -6.68
C SER A 220 15.63 5.21 -6.82
N ILE A 221 15.27 3.98 -6.47
CA ILE A 221 13.93 3.44 -6.65
C ILE A 221 13.09 3.76 -5.43
N LYS A 222 12.06 4.59 -5.63
CA LYS A 222 11.10 4.90 -4.59
C LYS A 222 10.04 3.80 -4.52
N VAL A 223 9.97 3.14 -3.36
CA VAL A 223 8.96 2.12 -3.04
C VAL A 223 8.17 2.64 -1.85
N TYR A 224 7.01 3.24 -2.07
CA TYR A 224 6.28 4.00 -1.05
C TYR A 224 7.20 5.04 -0.39
N ASP A 225 7.10 5.28 0.92
CA ASP A 225 7.95 6.25 1.63
C ASP A 225 9.17 5.60 2.27
N ASN A 226 9.03 4.43 2.88
CA ASN A 226 10.08 3.71 3.59
C ASN A 226 10.46 2.36 2.96
N GLY A 227 9.84 1.97 1.87
CA GLY A 227 10.25 0.78 1.13
C GLY A 227 11.59 0.98 0.44
N TYR A 228 12.22 -0.11 0.02
CA TYR A 228 13.53 -0.08 -0.64
C TYR A 228 13.70 -1.30 -1.54
N SER A 229 14.78 -1.28 -2.33
CA SER A 229 15.17 -2.43 -3.13
C SER A 229 16.62 -2.82 -2.91
N PHE A 230 16.98 -4.04 -3.32
CA PHE A 230 18.34 -4.54 -3.29
C PHE A 230 18.56 -5.62 -4.36
N ILE A 231 19.83 -5.86 -4.69
CA ILE A 231 20.24 -6.77 -5.75
C ILE A 231 21.06 -7.89 -5.12
N VAL A 232 20.78 -9.13 -5.51
CA VAL A 232 21.51 -10.32 -5.04
C VAL A 232 21.96 -11.15 -6.23
N ASP A 233 23.25 -11.58 -6.21
CA ASP A 233 23.80 -12.45 -7.23
C ASP A 233 23.44 -13.92 -7.02
N HIS A 234 23.89 -14.77 -7.94
CA HIS A 234 23.67 -16.23 -7.89
C HIS A 234 24.38 -16.93 -6.72
N PHE A 235 25.39 -16.28 -6.10
CA PHE A 235 26.05 -16.78 -4.90
C PHE A 235 25.30 -16.44 -3.61
N GLY A 236 24.27 -15.57 -3.69
CA GLY A 236 23.57 -15.05 -2.52
C GLY A 236 24.21 -13.81 -1.91
N ARG A 237 25.15 -13.13 -2.63
CA ARG A 237 25.79 -11.90 -2.16
C ARG A 237 25.00 -10.66 -2.55
N ILE A 238 24.95 -9.73 -1.62
CA ILE A 238 24.27 -8.43 -1.82
C ILE A 238 25.20 -7.54 -2.66
N LEU A 239 24.79 -7.29 -3.92
CA LEU A 239 25.52 -6.42 -4.86
C LEU A 239 25.13 -4.95 -4.71
N GLY A 240 23.86 -4.67 -4.44
CA GLY A 240 23.33 -3.32 -4.29
C GLY A 240 22.34 -3.26 -3.13
N HIS A 241 22.48 -2.28 -2.25
CA HIS A 241 21.60 -2.06 -1.09
C HIS A 241 21.73 -0.60 -0.61
N PRO A 242 20.63 0.06 -0.14
CA PRO A 242 20.75 1.41 0.43
C PRO A 242 21.71 1.51 1.63
N GLN A 243 21.81 0.46 2.42
CA GLN A 243 22.80 0.37 3.50
C GLN A 243 24.13 -0.21 2.98
N LEU A 244 25.10 0.64 2.70
CA LEU A 244 26.39 0.26 2.12
C LEU A 244 27.16 -0.79 2.93
N LYS A 245 26.94 -0.87 4.26
CA LYS A 245 27.55 -1.89 5.14
C LYS A 245 27.16 -3.33 4.81
N LEU A 246 26.05 -3.52 4.05
CA LEU A 246 25.56 -4.83 3.63
C LEU A 246 26.15 -5.30 2.30
N LEU A 247 26.87 -4.43 1.58
CA LEU A 247 27.48 -4.78 0.30
C LEU A 247 28.50 -5.90 0.46
N ASN A 248 28.50 -6.82 -0.50
CA ASN A 248 29.33 -8.02 -0.53
C ASN A 248 29.11 -8.97 0.67
N LYS A 249 28.08 -8.76 1.49
CA LYS A 249 27.71 -9.71 2.54
C LYS A 249 26.87 -10.83 1.96
N ASP A 250 27.00 -12.02 2.53
CA ASP A 250 26.09 -13.13 2.25
C ASP A 250 24.71 -12.83 2.85
N LEU A 251 23.67 -12.93 2.03
CA LEU A 251 22.31 -12.61 2.44
C LEU A 251 21.83 -13.53 3.57
N LEU A 252 22.20 -14.81 3.54
CA LEU A 252 21.79 -15.74 4.58
C LEU A 252 22.54 -15.48 5.89
N GLU A 253 23.81 -15.06 5.82
CA GLU A 253 24.56 -14.66 7.01
C GLU A 253 23.90 -13.46 7.71
N VAL A 254 23.62 -12.38 6.97
CA VAL A 254 23.01 -11.16 7.54
C VAL A 254 21.57 -11.34 7.98
N THR A 255 20.89 -12.38 7.49
CA THR A 255 19.53 -12.74 7.86
C THR A 255 19.44 -13.90 8.85
N ASN A 256 20.55 -14.28 9.49
CA ASN A 256 20.64 -15.40 10.43
C ASN A 256 20.06 -16.72 9.86
N ASN A 257 20.37 -17.02 8.61
CA ASN A 257 19.90 -18.22 7.90
C ASN A 257 18.38 -18.37 7.85
N ASN A 258 17.65 -17.27 7.78
CA ASN A 258 16.18 -17.27 7.73
C ASN A 258 15.64 -18.10 6.56
N SER A 259 14.58 -18.86 6.81
CA SER A 259 13.96 -19.81 5.86
C SER A 259 13.42 -19.11 4.61
N ASP A 260 12.81 -17.93 4.75
CA ASP A 260 12.19 -17.23 3.62
C ASP A 260 13.23 -16.77 2.61
N TYR A 261 14.37 -16.26 3.09
CA TYR A 261 15.49 -15.90 2.21
C TYR A 261 16.18 -17.11 1.58
N LYS A 262 16.23 -18.27 2.28
CA LYS A 262 16.70 -19.53 1.66
C LYS A 262 15.81 -19.95 0.50
N VAL A 263 14.48 -19.92 0.71
CA VAL A 263 13.50 -20.23 -0.33
C VAL A 263 13.59 -19.22 -1.49
N MET A 264 13.74 -17.94 -1.18
CA MET A 264 13.93 -16.89 -2.19
C MET A 264 15.16 -17.18 -3.08
N LEU A 265 16.31 -17.47 -2.49
CA LEU A 265 17.53 -17.80 -3.26
C LEU A 265 17.38 -19.07 -4.08
N GLN A 266 16.68 -20.08 -3.56
CA GLN A 266 16.39 -21.30 -4.32
C GLN A 266 15.48 -21.00 -5.53
N HIS A 267 14.42 -20.19 -5.33
CA HIS A 267 13.55 -19.74 -6.42
C HIS A 267 14.33 -18.95 -7.48
N THR A 268 15.25 -18.09 -7.06
CA THR A 268 16.15 -17.36 -7.99
C THR A 268 16.95 -18.33 -8.86
N LYS A 269 17.58 -19.36 -8.24
CA LYS A 269 18.30 -20.39 -8.97
C LYS A 269 17.43 -21.16 -9.95
N ASP A 270 16.20 -21.44 -9.57
CA ASP A 270 15.18 -22.15 -10.37
C ASP A 270 14.51 -21.26 -11.42
N ALA A 271 14.96 -20.01 -11.61
CA ALA A 271 14.35 -19.01 -12.49
C ALA A 271 12.87 -18.73 -12.16
N LYS A 272 12.55 -18.63 -10.89
CA LYS A 272 11.20 -18.33 -10.38
C LYS A 272 11.20 -17.09 -9.51
N ASN A 273 10.10 -16.33 -9.58
CA ASN A 273 9.85 -15.24 -8.66
C ASN A 273 9.39 -15.79 -7.30
N TYR A 274 9.59 -14.99 -6.25
CA TYR A 274 9.13 -15.37 -4.91
C TYR A 274 8.61 -14.15 -4.15
N MET A 275 7.53 -14.34 -3.39
CA MET A 275 6.91 -13.30 -2.59
C MET A 275 6.70 -13.79 -1.16
N PHE A 276 7.04 -12.98 -0.17
CA PHE A 276 6.91 -13.34 1.25
C PHE A 276 6.78 -12.10 2.14
N PHE A 277 6.30 -12.30 3.36
CA PHE A 277 6.25 -11.26 4.38
C PHE A 277 7.38 -11.45 5.39
N LYS A 278 8.08 -10.38 5.73
CA LYS A 278 9.16 -10.39 6.71
C LYS A 278 9.45 -9.01 7.25
N ASP A 279 10.02 -8.94 8.46
CA ASP A 279 10.53 -7.69 8.99
C ASP A 279 11.74 -7.22 8.19
N SER A 280 11.73 -5.95 7.89
CA SER A 280 12.71 -5.30 7.02
C SER A 280 14.11 -5.29 7.65
N LEU A 281 15.13 -5.62 6.83
CA LEU A 281 16.55 -5.56 7.22
C LEU A 281 17.00 -4.12 7.53
N ARG A 282 16.27 -3.12 7.02
CA ARG A 282 16.65 -1.71 7.16
C ARG A 282 16.15 -1.10 8.45
N ASP A 283 14.89 -1.34 8.82
CA ASP A 283 14.17 -0.61 9.87
C ASP A 283 13.31 -1.51 10.77
N GLY A 284 13.22 -2.81 10.47
CA GLY A 284 12.46 -3.79 11.25
C GLY A 284 10.94 -3.72 11.04
N LEU A 285 10.43 -2.90 10.10
CA LEU A 285 9.01 -2.83 9.79
C LEU A 285 8.57 -4.08 9.02
N THR A 286 7.40 -4.62 9.36
CA THR A 286 6.84 -5.74 8.60
C THR A 286 6.57 -5.32 7.17
N SER A 287 7.21 -5.99 6.22
CA SER A 287 7.19 -5.64 4.80
C SER A 287 6.80 -6.83 3.94
N LEU A 288 6.18 -6.53 2.80
CA LEU A 288 5.98 -7.46 1.71
C LEU A 288 7.21 -7.43 0.83
N TYR A 289 7.86 -8.56 0.67
CA TYR A 289 9.01 -8.75 -0.21
C TYR A 289 8.58 -9.41 -1.51
N PHE A 290 9.10 -8.91 -2.62
CA PHE A 290 9.02 -9.55 -3.91
C PHE A 290 10.40 -9.64 -4.55
N SER A 291 10.83 -10.86 -4.86
CA SER A 291 12.06 -11.18 -5.56
C SER A 291 11.75 -11.52 -7.02
N LYS A 292 12.23 -10.69 -7.92
CA LYS A 292 12.20 -10.91 -9.37
C LYS A 292 13.55 -11.48 -9.80
N PHE A 293 13.58 -12.72 -10.30
CA PHE A 293 14.79 -13.23 -10.94
C PHE A 293 14.99 -12.57 -12.32
N PHE A 294 16.25 -12.48 -12.72
CA PHE A 294 16.64 -12.14 -14.08
C PHE A 294 17.92 -12.91 -14.43
N LYS A 295 18.05 -13.26 -15.70
CA LYS A 295 19.13 -14.10 -16.17
C LYS A 295 20.18 -13.29 -16.90
N ILE A 296 21.45 -13.38 -16.50
CA ILE A 296 22.57 -12.86 -17.28
C ILE A 296 22.80 -13.80 -18.46
N LYS A 297 22.49 -13.36 -19.67
CA LYS A 297 22.29 -14.21 -20.85
C LYS A 297 23.48 -15.09 -21.18
N GLU A 298 24.70 -14.52 -21.21
CA GLU A 298 25.88 -15.24 -21.65
C GLU A 298 26.45 -16.19 -20.59
N ILE A 299 26.30 -15.85 -19.32
CA ILE A 299 26.83 -16.64 -18.20
C ILE A 299 25.82 -17.71 -17.80
N GLY A 300 24.55 -17.42 -17.98
CA GLY A 300 23.47 -18.33 -17.62
C GLY A 300 23.05 -18.25 -16.17
N ASP A 301 23.70 -17.40 -15.37
CA ASP A 301 23.41 -17.22 -13.95
C ASP A 301 22.17 -16.38 -13.72
N ASN A 302 21.39 -16.75 -12.72
CA ASN A 302 20.21 -16.02 -12.32
C ASN A 302 20.54 -15.14 -11.10
N TRP A 303 20.30 -13.85 -11.24
CA TRP A 303 20.33 -12.88 -10.17
C TRP A 303 18.91 -12.53 -9.74
N SER A 304 18.76 -11.84 -8.63
CA SER A 304 17.47 -11.31 -8.21
C SER A 304 17.51 -9.84 -7.87
N PHE A 305 16.46 -9.16 -8.31
CA PHE A 305 16.11 -7.82 -7.86
C PHE A 305 14.97 -7.92 -6.85
N VAL A 306 15.18 -7.44 -5.65
CA VAL A 306 14.25 -7.61 -4.53
C VAL A 306 13.70 -6.26 -4.11
N ILE A 307 12.39 -6.18 -3.95
CA ILE A 307 11.67 -5.02 -3.40
C ILE A 307 11.11 -5.38 -2.04
N SER A 308 11.23 -4.45 -1.10
CA SER A 308 10.61 -4.46 0.23
C SER A 308 9.62 -3.31 0.32
N ALA A 309 8.33 -3.61 0.53
CA ALA A 309 7.25 -2.63 0.67
C ALA A 309 6.62 -2.74 2.06
N PRO A 310 6.68 -1.71 2.92
CA PRO A 310 6.10 -1.74 4.25
C PRO A 310 4.58 -1.94 4.21
N VAL A 311 4.08 -2.87 5.03
CA VAL A 311 2.66 -3.24 5.05
C VAL A 311 1.78 -2.06 5.44
N ASP A 312 2.19 -1.30 6.44
CA ASP A 312 1.41 -0.17 6.95
C ASP A 312 1.24 0.95 5.92
N GLU A 313 2.23 1.14 5.03
CA GLU A 313 2.20 2.18 4.01
C GLU A 313 1.22 1.84 2.87
N TYR A 314 1.28 0.63 2.32
CA TYR A 314 0.32 0.29 1.27
C TYR A 314 -1.10 0.04 1.79
N LEU A 315 -1.27 -0.20 3.09
CA LEU A 315 -2.57 -0.32 3.74
C LEU A 315 -3.11 1.01 4.30
N GLU A 316 -2.34 2.10 4.26
CA GLU A 316 -2.71 3.39 4.85
C GLU A 316 -4.11 3.85 4.43
N ASN A 317 -4.41 3.82 3.14
CA ASN A 317 -5.73 4.16 2.63
C ASN A 317 -6.84 3.23 3.14
N ALA A 318 -6.59 1.93 3.25
CA ALA A 318 -7.56 0.99 3.78
C ALA A 318 -7.83 1.22 5.27
N ILE A 319 -6.78 1.52 6.04
CA ILE A 319 -6.86 1.87 7.47
C ILE A 319 -7.62 3.20 7.64
N PHE A 320 -7.32 4.19 6.82
CA PHE A 320 -8.03 5.48 6.83
C PHE A 320 -9.52 5.29 6.53
N ILE A 321 -9.88 4.57 5.46
CA ILE A 321 -11.29 4.27 5.09
C ILE A 321 -11.99 3.57 6.26
N ARG A 322 -11.36 2.57 6.87
CA ARG A 322 -11.90 1.87 8.05
C ARG A 322 -12.19 2.84 9.19
N ASN A 323 -11.21 3.62 9.61
CA ASN A 323 -11.33 4.53 10.74
C ASN A 323 -12.35 5.65 10.50
N PHE A 324 -12.33 6.22 9.28
CA PHE A 324 -13.30 7.23 8.86
C PHE A 324 -14.73 6.67 8.82
N SER A 325 -14.91 5.47 8.30
CA SER A 325 -16.22 4.81 8.26
C SER A 325 -16.75 4.51 9.67
N ILE A 326 -15.88 4.09 10.60
CA ILE A 326 -16.25 3.89 12.02
C ILE A 326 -16.72 5.22 12.63
N ALA A 327 -15.96 6.28 12.45
CA ALA A 327 -16.29 7.59 13.02
C ALA A 327 -17.62 8.16 12.47
N THR A 328 -17.79 8.11 11.15
CA THR A 328 -19.02 8.60 10.49
C THR A 328 -20.24 7.74 10.84
N GLY A 329 -20.04 6.43 10.96
CA GLY A 329 -21.12 5.51 11.37
C GLY A 329 -21.56 5.72 12.82
N LEU A 330 -20.63 5.89 13.76
CA LEU A 330 -20.96 6.22 15.16
C LEU A 330 -21.70 7.56 15.24
N PHE A 331 -21.26 8.57 14.49
CA PHE A 331 -21.91 9.86 14.42
C PHE A 331 -23.33 9.75 13.86
N GLY A 332 -23.53 8.98 12.78
CA GLY A 332 -24.85 8.71 12.21
C GLY A 332 -25.78 7.98 13.18
N LEU A 333 -25.28 6.97 13.91
CA LEU A 333 -26.04 6.28 14.96
C LEU A 333 -26.46 7.24 16.08
N PHE A 334 -25.59 8.16 16.48
CA PHE A 334 -25.90 9.16 17.49
C PHE A 334 -27.04 10.10 17.05
N ILE A 335 -27.00 10.56 15.78
CA ILE A 335 -28.08 11.38 15.20
C ILE A 335 -29.40 10.61 15.16
N ILE A 336 -29.38 9.37 14.67
CA ILE A 336 -30.58 8.51 14.58
C ILE A 336 -31.16 8.29 15.99
N ALA A 337 -30.32 7.96 16.97
CA ALA A 337 -30.77 7.79 18.36
C ALA A 337 -31.43 9.07 18.91
N GLY A 338 -30.80 10.22 18.68
CA GLY A 338 -31.35 11.53 19.07
C GLY A 338 -32.72 11.82 18.46
N MET A 339 -32.83 11.59 17.13
CA MET A 339 -34.12 11.76 16.41
C MET A 339 -35.19 10.82 16.93
N ILE A 340 -34.88 9.55 17.17
CA ILE A 340 -35.85 8.59 17.70
C ILE A 340 -36.28 8.99 19.12
N ILE A 341 -35.35 9.34 20.01
CA ILE A 341 -35.68 9.78 21.38
C ILE A 341 -36.59 11.00 21.35
N PHE A 342 -36.31 12.00 20.48
CA PHE A 342 -37.12 13.16 20.31
C PHE A 342 -38.53 12.80 19.83
N SER A 343 -38.64 11.97 18.77
CA SER A 343 -39.92 11.51 18.22
C SER A 343 -40.75 10.72 19.22
N VAL A 344 -40.12 9.82 19.98
CA VAL A 344 -40.78 9.02 21.03
C VAL A 344 -41.26 9.90 22.16
N LYS A 345 -40.47 10.90 22.61
CA LYS A 345 -40.93 11.86 23.64
C LYS A 345 -42.15 12.63 23.16
N LYS A 346 -42.15 13.15 21.91
CA LYS A 346 -43.31 13.87 21.33
C LYS A 346 -44.52 12.96 21.22
N LEU A 347 -44.35 11.73 20.78
CA LEU A 347 -45.43 10.74 20.70
C LEU A 347 -46.05 10.44 22.06
N ASN A 348 -45.20 10.16 23.07
CA ASN A 348 -45.68 9.87 24.43
C ASN A 348 -46.41 11.09 25.04
N TYR A 349 -45.94 12.31 24.79
CA TYR A 349 -46.61 13.53 25.25
C TYR A 349 -48.00 13.67 24.62
N ASN A 350 -48.13 13.54 23.30
CA ASN A 350 -49.42 13.64 22.61
C ASN A 350 -50.41 12.56 23.08
N LEU A 351 -49.96 11.32 23.25
CA LEU A 351 -50.79 10.24 23.77
C LEU A 351 -51.24 10.47 25.21
N ALA A 352 -50.37 11.01 26.07
CA ALA A 352 -50.70 11.32 27.44
C ALA A 352 -51.74 12.40 27.54
N GLU A 353 -51.63 13.50 26.75
CA GLU A 353 -52.65 14.58 26.69
C GLU A 353 -54.02 14.05 26.23
N ILE A 354 -54.06 13.22 25.18
CA ILE A 354 -55.32 12.61 24.71
C ILE A 354 -55.91 11.69 25.78
N SER A 355 -55.08 10.83 26.41
CA SER A 355 -55.51 9.92 27.46
C SER A 355 -56.05 10.68 28.69
N SER A 356 -55.39 11.77 29.10
CA SER A 356 -55.83 12.59 30.23
C SER A 356 -57.16 13.28 29.92
N GLY A 357 -57.26 13.89 28.72
CA GLY A 357 -58.52 14.56 28.33
C GLY A 357 -59.72 13.60 28.21
N LEU A 358 -59.50 12.38 27.71
CA LEU A 358 -60.51 11.34 27.69
C LEU A 358 -60.91 10.88 29.11
N ASN A 359 -59.95 10.69 30.02
CA ASN A 359 -60.24 10.30 31.40
C ASN A 359 -61.04 11.37 32.13
N GLU A 360 -60.68 12.68 31.98
CA GLU A 360 -61.46 13.77 32.54
C GLU A 360 -62.87 13.82 31.98
N PHE A 361 -63.04 13.58 30.67
CA PHE A 361 -64.38 13.48 30.05
C PHE A 361 -65.18 12.29 30.60
N PHE A 362 -64.59 11.11 30.74
CA PHE A 362 -65.30 9.96 31.35
C PHE A 362 -65.67 10.20 32.81
N GLU A 363 -64.83 10.87 33.59
CA GLU A 363 -65.14 11.29 34.95
C GLU A 363 -66.31 12.25 35.00
N TYR A 364 -66.36 13.24 34.10
CA TYR A 364 -67.49 14.13 33.93
C TYR A 364 -68.79 13.36 33.62
N LEU A 365 -68.76 12.39 32.72
CA LEU A 365 -69.91 11.56 32.37
C LEU A 365 -70.42 10.76 33.56
N ASN A 366 -69.55 10.26 34.41
CA ASN A 366 -69.89 9.44 35.59
C ASN A 366 -70.42 10.30 36.74
N THR A 367 -69.83 11.45 36.99
CA THR A 367 -70.20 12.30 38.15
C THR A 367 -71.18 13.39 37.80
N LYS A 368 -71.29 13.75 36.51
CA LYS A 368 -72.10 14.90 35.97
C LYS A 368 -71.73 16.22 36.64
N THR A 369 -70.53 16.33 37.22
CA THR A 369 -70.03 17.51 37.94
C THR A 369 -68.72 18.00 37.28
N GLY A 370 -68.51 19.34 37.23
CA GLY A 370 -67.33 19.93 36.63
C GLY A 370 -67.45 20.17 35.12
N ASN A 371 -66.39 20.69 34.51
CA ASN A 371 -66.26 20.90 33.07
C ASN A 371 -65.02 20.17 32.57
N PRO A 372 -65.11 19.17 31.68
CA PRO A 372 -63.92 18.53 31.13
C PRO A 372 -63.11 19.50 30.31
N LYS A 373 -61.80 19.53 30.49
CA LYS A 373 -60.89 20.39 29.76
C LYS A 373 -60.76 19.92 28.31
N GLN A 374 -60.65 20.89 27.41
CA GLN A 374 -60.33 20.60 26.04
C GLN A 374 -58.92 20.08 25.91
N ILE A 375 -58.72 19.09 25.03
CA ILE A 375 -57.42 18.57 24.69
C ILE A 375 -56.66 19.59 23.84
N GLU A 376 -55.63 20.25 24.38
CA GLU A 376 -54.84 21.27 23.69
C GLU A 376 -53.56 20.68 23.07
N LEU A 377 -53.70 20.16 21.85
CA LEU A 377 -52.55 19.71 21.06
C LEU A 377 -52.28 20.66 19.92
N LYS A 378 -51.13 21.37 19.96
CA LYS A 378 -50.71 22.31 18.89
C LYS A 378 -49.99 21.57 17.76
N THR A 379 -50.54 20.50 17.27
CA THR A 379 -49.99 19.71 16.15
C THR A 379 -51.01 19.58 15.03
N GLN A 380 -50.54 19.55 13.76
CA GLN A 380 -51.39 19.39 12.58
C GLN A 380 -51.39 17.94 12.07
N ASP A 381 -50.76 17.01 12.78
CA ASP A 381 -50.72 15.59 12.46
C ASP A 381 -52.00 14.86 12.93
N GLU A 382 -52.02 13.55 12.82
CA GLU A 382 -53.14 12.68 13.20
C GLU A 382 -53.60 12.90 14.65
N PHE A 383 -52.66 13.25 15.58
CA PHE A 383 -52.99 13.56 16.97
C PHE A 383 -53.77 14.86 17.13
N GLY A 384 -53.45 15.88 16.34
CA GLY A 384 -54.17 17.14 16.32
C GLY A 384 -55.60 16.95 15.76
N VAL A 385 -55.75 16.18 14.71
CA VAL A 385 -57.06 15.81 14.16
C VAL A 385 -57.89 15.01 15.18
N MET A 386 -57.24 14.03 15.88
CA MET A 386 -57.90 13.24 16.91
C MET A 386 -58.36 14.12 18.10
N ALA A 387 -57.53 15.01 18.60
CA ALA A 387 -57.83 15.95 19.66
C ALA A 387 -59.05 16.84 19.28
N THR A 388 -59.04 17.39 18.06
CA THR A 388 -60.15 18.23 17.54
C THR A 388 -61.45 17.44 17.46
N SER A 389 -61.38 16.21 16.97
CA SER A 389 -62.57 15.34 16.85
C SER A 389 -63.15 14.96 18.21
N ILE A 390 -62.26 14.63 19.18
CA ILE A 390 -62.66 14.33 20.56
C ILE A 390 -63.31 15.59 21.20
N ASN A 391 -62.66 16.74 21.13
CA ASN A 391 -63.20 17.98 21.68
C ASN A 391 -64.58 18.32 21.12
N LYS A 392 -64.78 18.13 19.82
CA LYS A 392 -66.10 18.35 19.18
C LYS A 392 -67.12 17.39 19.74
N ASN A 393 -66.80 16.12 19.91
CA ASN A 393 -67.75 15.14 20.47
C ASN A 393 -68.06 15.44 21.95
N VAL A 394 -67.03 15.81 22.73
CA VAL A 394 -67.17 16.21 24.14
C VAL A 394 -68.10 17.39 24.24
N TYR A 395 -67.96 18.44 23.40
CA TYR A 395 -68.80 19.60 23.36
C TYR A 395 -70.26 19.23 23.03
N ASN A 396 -70.46 18.40 22.03
CA ASN A 396 -71.80 17.96 21.65
C ASN A 396 -72.51 17.17 22.79
N ILE A 397 -71.81 16.31 23.48
CA ILE A 397 -72.30 15.51 24.62
C ILE A 397 -72.59 16.46 25.80
N GLN A 398 -71.69 17.40 26.11
CA GLN A 398 -71.93 18.39 27.16
C GLN A 398 -73.25 19.20 26.88
N LYS A 399 -73.42 19.60 25.67
CA LYS A 399 -74.66 20.36 25.23
C LYS A 399 -75.92 19.49 25.45
N LEU A 400 -75.88 18.23 25.04
CA LEU A 400 -76.96 17.29 25.27
C LEU A 400 -77.32 17.09 26.75
N ILE A 401 -76.28 16.96 27.60
CA ILE A 401 -76.42 16.78 29.07
C ILE A 401 -77.05 18.07 29.67
N GLU A 402 -76.62 19.27 29.19
CA GLU A 402 -77.17 20.53 29.64
C GLU A 402 -78.65 20.67 29.25
N GLU A 403 -78.99 20.32 28.01
CA GLU A 403 -80.39 20.28 27.53
C GLU A 403 -81.20 19.29 28.37
N ASP A 404 -80.73 18.08 28.66
CA ASP A 404 -81.39 17.10 29.49
C ASP A 404 -81.54 17.59 30.95
N ASN A 405 -80.56 18.25 31.54
CA ASN A 405 -80.65 18.80 32.88
C ASN A 405 -81.65 19.96 32.95
N ASN A 406 -81.72 20.83 31.94
CA ASN A 406 -82.66 21.89 31.86
C ASN A 406 -84.08 21.28 31.76
N LEU A 407 -84.27 20.25 30.93
CA LEU A 407 -85.58 19.55 30.81
C LEU A 407 -85.98 18.90 32.14
N ILE A 408 -85.05 18.23 32.83
CA ILE A 408 -85.32 17.66 34.16
C ILE A 408 -85.73 18.73 35.17
N GLU A 409 -85.08 19.91 35.17
CA GLU A 409 -85.37 20.98 36.04
C GLU A 409 -86.78 21.58 35.72
N ASP A 410 -87.12 21.76 34.41
CA ASP A 410 -88.45 22.20 33.97
C ASP A 410 -89.52 21.20 34.39
N VAL A 411 -89.22 19.89 34.25
CA VAL A 411 -90.14 18.82 34.74
C VAL A 411 -90.30 18.87 36.26
N LYS A 412 -89.23 19.09 37.06
CA LYS A 412 -89.37 19.29 38.48
C LYS A 412 -90.13 20.51 38.88
N ILE A 413 -89.98 21.67 38.19
CA ILE A 413 -90.71 22.86 38.41
C ILE A 413 -92.19 22.60 38.09
N LEU A 414 -92.48 21.96 36.97
CA LEU A 414 -93.86 21.60 36.59
C LEU A 414 -94.48 20.65 37.65
N ALA A 415 -93.75 19.57 38.05
CA ALA A 415 -94.24 18.63 39.07
C ALA A 415 -94.52 19.35 40.41
N ASN A 416 -93.71 20.31 40.79
CA ASN A 416 -93.93 21.10 42.00
C ASN A 416 -95.13 22.06 41.86
N ASN A 417 -95.30 22.63 40.67
CA ASN A 417 -96.52 23.49 40.38
C ASN A 417 -97.79 22.64 40.40
N VAL A 418 -97.81 21.50 39.80
CA VAL A 418 -98.93 20.53 39.85
C VAL A 418 -99.24 20.10 41.27
N SER A 419 -98.22 19.80 42.08
CA SER A 419 -98.35 19.44 43.51
C SER A 419 -98.96 20.59 44.34
N ASN A 420 -98.75 21.85 43.94
CA ASN A 420 -99.23 23.01 44.56
C ASN A 420 -100.63 23.52 44.01
N GLY A 421 -101.24 22.75 43.09
CA GLY A 421 -102.57 23.00 42.58
C GLY A 421 -102.63 23.91 41.33
N TYR A 422 -101.52 24.31 40.73
CA TYR A 422 -101.44 25.08 39.51
C TYR A 422 -101.40 24.17 38.27
N LEU A 423 -102.58 23.97 37.64
CA LEU A 423 -102.74 23.01 36.53
C LEU A 423 -102.66 23.68 35.11
N ASP A 424 -102.38 24.92 35.02
CA ASP A 424 -102.36 25.72 33.78
C ASP A 424 -100.92 25.96 33.26
N LYS A 425 -99.89 25.48 33.92
CA LYS A 425 -98.45 25.61 33.53
C LYS A 425 -98.03 24.57 32.53
N LYS A 426 -97.24 25.00 31.51
CA LYS A 426 -96.60 24.13 30.49
C LYS A 426 -95.13 24.14 30.60
N ILE A 427 -94.40 23.09 30.07
CA ILE A 427 -93.02 23.08 29.91
C ILE A 427 -92.64 24.10 28.84
N GLU A 428 -91.84 25.13 29.17
CA GLU A 428 -91.40 26.19 28.27
C GLU A 428 -90.45 25.78 27.19
N ASN A 429 -89.62 24.67 27.39
CA ASN A 429 -88.58 24.21 26.50
C ASN A 429 -88.93 23.00 25.64
N LEU A 430 -90.23 22.70 25.40
CA LEU A 430 -90.65 21.51 24.62
C LEU A 430 -90.34 21.63 23.10
N HIS A 431 -89.93 22.80 22.60
CA HIS A 431 -89.66 23.02 21.18
C HIS A 431 -88.28 22.46 20.72
N GLN A 432 -87.44 21.96 21.64
CA GLN A 432 -86.08 21.40 21.30
C GLN A 432 -86.08 19.92 21.19
N LEU A 433 -87.13 19.21 21.49
CA LEU A 433 -87.31 17.77 21.29
C LEU A 433 -87.79 17.47 19.89
N ASN A 434 -87.01 17.71 18.84
CA ASN A 434 -87.13 17.04 17.57
C ASN A 434 -86.46 15.71 17.62
N LEU A 435 -87.19 14.65 17.95
CA LEU A 435 -86.87 13.29 17.59
C LEU A 435 -87.11 13.03 16.15
#